data_6a3866141eee1af2bc6fa5aaa274635c
#
_entry.id   6a3866141eee1af2bc6fa5aaa274635c
#
_cell.length_a   1.000
_cell.length_b   1.000
_cell.length_c   1.000
_cell.angle_alpha   90.00
_cell.angle_beta   90.00
_cell.angle_gamma   90.00
#
_symmetry.space_group_name_H-M   'P 1'
#
loop_
_entity.id
_entity.type
_entity.pdbx_description
1 polymer ?
#
loop_
_entity_poly.entity_id
_entity_poly.type
_entity_poly.pdbx_seq_one_letter_code
_entity_poly.pdbx_strand_id
1 'polypeptide(L)'
;MPISHKYKLIFIHIAKNAGTSLEDAFEMTDSGHKTWQYYKEVYSSEWNAYKKIAVVRNPFERFISNYYYSIMDKSFHHSKDGNARHGKHPDYDFCKNTEINHIVDLMFSGKASLNHQGWQTQSDYITDNGKVVVDELIQIAD
;
A
#
# COMPACT_ATOMS: atom_id res chain seq x y z
N MET A 1 -12.93 -1.50 7.85
CA MET A 1 -13.05 -2.47 6.72
C MET A 1 -12.82 -1.70 5.42
N PRO A 2 -12.14 -2.26 4.43
CA PRO A 2 -11.84 -1.57 3.16
C PRO A 2 -13.04 -1.51 2.20
N ILE A 3 -14.23 -1.65 2.74
CA ILE A 3 -15.49 -1.68 2.01
C ILE A 3 -16.40 -0.62 2.59
N SER A 4 -16.94 0.21 1.71
CA SER A 4 -18.02 1.13 2.02
C SER A 4 -19.35 0.55 1.52
N HIS A 5 -20.18 0.07 2.42
CA HIS A 5 -21.51 -0.39 2.08
C HIS A 5 -22.42 0.79 1.66
N LYS A 6 -22.18 1.96 2.24
CA LYS A 6 -22.89 3.20 1.88
C LYS A 6 -22.71 3.59 0.41
N TYR A 7 -21.46 3.51 -0.06
CA TYR A 7 -21.12 3.88 -1.44
C TYR A 7 -21.02 2.68 -2.40
N LYS A 8 -21.23 1.46 -1.88
CA LYS A 8 -21.06 0.19 -2.63
C LYS A 8 -19.68 0.12 -3.31
N LEU A 9 -18.64 0.29 -2.51
CA LEU A 9 -17.26 0.47 -2.97
C LEU A 9 -16.30 -0.46 -2.22
N ILE A 10 -15.41 -1.09 -2.96
CA ILE A 10 -14.22 -1.78 -2.44
C ILE A 10 -12.99 -0.97 -2.83
N PHE A 11 -12.20 -0.58 -1.86
CA PHE A 11 -10.96 0.12 -2.09
C PHE A 11 -9.76 -0.80 -1.84
N ILE A 12 -8.99 -1.07 -2.89
CA ILE A 12 -7.73 -1.81 -2.76
C ILE A 12 -6.64 -0.81 -2.39
N HIS A 13 -6.30 -0.79 -1.11
CA HIS A 13 -5.36 0.16 -0.54
C HIS A 13 -3.93 -0.29 -0.81
N ILE A 14 -3.31 0.27 -1.84
CA ILE A 14 -1.89 0.11 -2.12
C ILE A 14 -1.09 1.06 -1.22
N ALA A 15 -0.12 0.53 -0.50
CA ALA A 15 0.72 1.32 0.41
C ALA A 15 1.39 2.51 -0.29
N LYS A 16 1.44 3.66 0.38
CA LYS A 16 2.09 4.91 -0.07
C LYS A 16 1.39 5.62 -1.25
N ASN A 17 0.11 5.33 -1.46
CA ASN A 17 -0.74 5.93 -2.50
C ASN A 17 -1.91 6.74 -1.91
N ALA A 18 -1.68 7.50 -0.85
CA ALA A 18 -2.67 8.38 -0.18
C ALA A 18 -3.97 7.67 0.26
N GLY A 19 -3.91 6.37 0.54
CA GLY A 19 -5.09 5.56 0.85
C GLY A 19 -5.85 6.00 2.10
N THR A 20 -5.16 6.47 3.13
CA THR A 20 -5.79 6.95 4.37
C THR A 20 -6.80 8.06 4.10
N SER A 21 -6.48 9.02 3.22
CA SER A 21 -7.40 10.12 2.88
C SER A 21 -8.65 9.62 2.17
N LEU A 22 -8.54 8.56 1.36
CA LEU A 22 -9.68 7.94 0.70
C LEU A 22 -10.51 7.09 1.67
N GLU A 23 -9.86 6.35 2.55
CA GLU A 23 -10.56 5.60 3.59
C GLU A 23 -11.42 6.53 4.46
N ASP A 24 -10.87 7.67 4.86
CA ASP A 24 -11.61 8.69 5.61
C ASP A 24 -12.78 9.27 4.79
N ALA A 25 -12.54 9.61 3.52
CA ALA A 25 -13.57 10.19 2.65
C ALA A 25 -14.75 9.25 2.37
N PHE A 26 -14.50 7.96 2.30
CA PHE A 26 -15.52 6.93 2.06
C PHE A 26 -16.01 6.23 3.32
N GLU A 27 -15.68 6.77 4.50
CA GLU A 27 -16.08 6.20 5.79
C GLU A 27 -15.62 4.73 5.96
N MET A 28 -14.45 4.42 5.42
CA MET A 28 -13.83 3.09 5.54
C MET A 28 -12.92 3.06 6.76
N THR A 29 -12.75 1.89 7.35
CA THR A 29 -11.75 1.67 8.40
C THR A 29 -10.50 1.05 7.79
N ASP A 30 -9.34 1.23 8.45
CA ASP A 30 -8.05 0.68 8.02
C ASP A 30 -8.19 -0.76 7.52
N SER A 31 -7.85 -0.95 6.27
CA SER A 31 -7.98 -2.23 5.56
C SER A 31 -6.73 -3.08 5.65
N GLY A 32 -5.63 -2.52 6.12
CA GLY A 32 -4.32 -3.10 5.87
C GLY A 32 -4.12 -3.35 4.36
N HIS A 33 -2.93 -3.25 3.88
CA HIS A 33 -2.63 -3.35 2.44
C HIS A 33 -2.80 -4.79 1.91
N LYS A 34 -4.01 -5.17 1.55
CA LYS A 34 -4.35 -6.50 1.00
C LYS A 34 -4.46 -6.45 -0.51
N THR A 35 -4.14 -7.56 -1.17
CA THR A 35 -4.30 -7.71 -2.62
C THR A 35 -5.75 -8.02 -3.01
N TRP A 36 -6.08 -7.91 -4.28
CA TRP A 36 -7.42 -8.18 -4.82
C TRP A 36 -7.93 -9.59 -4.51
N GLN A 37 -7.05 -10.58 -4.44
CA GLN A 37 -7.42 -11.96 -4.12
C GLN A 37 -8.07 -12.05 -2.74
N TYR A 38 -7.50 -11.39 -1.75
CA TYR A 38 -8.07 -11.32 -0.41
C TYR A 38 -9.50 -10.80 -0.42
N TYR A 39 -9.76 -9.70 -1.14
CA TYR A 39 -11.11 -9.13 -1.19
C TYR A 39 -12.10 -10.05 -1.92
N LYS A 40 -11.67 -10.68 -3.00
CA LYS A 40 -12.48 -11.62 -3.77
C LYS A 40 -12.85 -12.86 -2.96
N GLU A 41 -11.94 -13.33 -2.11
CA GLU A 41 -12.16 -14.50 -1.24
C GLU A 41 -13.03 -14.16 -0.04
N VAL A 42 -12.67 -13.12 0.71
CA VAL A 42 -13.30 -12.77 1.99
C VAL A 42 -14.65 -12.07 1.81
N TYR A 43 -14.80 -11.30 0.74
CA TYR A 43 -15.96 -10.46 0.43
C TYR A 43 -16.55 -10.79 -0.94
N SER A 44 -16.78 -12.07 -1.21
CA SER A 44 -17.16 -12.54 -2.55
C SER A 44 -18.46 -11.95 -3.07
N SER A 45 -19.45 -11.72 -2.21
CA SER A 45 -20.72 -11.06 -2.56
C SER A 45 -20.53 -9.61 -2.95
N GLU A 46 -19.80 -8.86 -2.14
CA GLU A 46 -19.48 -7.46 -2.38
C GLU A 46 -18.54 -7.30 -3.58
N TRP A 47 -17.60 -8.22 -3.75
CA TRP A 47 -16.71 -8.22 -4.91
C TRP A 47 -17.48 -8.27 -6.23
N ASN A 48 -18.54 -9.05 -6.28
CA ASN A 48 -19.38 -9.15 -7.48
C ASN A 48 -20.35 -7.98 -7.65
N ALA A 49 -20.76 -7.34 -6.55
CA ALA A 49 -21.83 -6.34 -6.55
C ALA A 49 -21.32 -4.88 -6.48
N TYR A 50 -20.12 -4.66 -5.90
CA TYR A 50 -19.61 -3.33 -5.63
C TYR A 50 -18.52 -2.92 -6.63
N LYS A 51 -18.38 -1.62 -6.83
CA LYS A 51 -17.30 -1.06 -7.64
C LYS A 51 -15.97 -1.21 -6.93
N LYS A 52 -14.95 -1.69 -7.62
CA LYS A 52 -13.58 -1.83 -7.13
C LYS A 52 -12.75 -0.66 -7.63
N ILE A 53 -12.09 0.04 -6.73
CA ILE A 53 -11.18 1.14 -7.04
C ILE A 53 -9.80 0.92 -6.42
N ALA A 54 -8.78 1.46 -7.05
CA ALA A 54 -7.45 1.55 -6.48
C ALA A 54 -6.81 2.89 -6.87
N VAL A 55 -5.91 3.37 -6.02
CA VAL A 55 -5.08 4.53 -6.33
C VAL A 55 -3.69 4.06 -6.69
N VAL A 56 -3.17 4.56 -7.79
CA VAL A 56 -1.81 4.33 -8.26
C VAL A 56 -1.02 5.63 -8.28
N ARG A 57 0.27 5.50 -8.14
CA ARG A 57 1.22 6.61 -8.14
C ARG A 57 2.38 6.30 -9.07
N ASN A 58 3.10 7.33 -9.51
CA ASN A 58 4.38 7.16 -10.20
C ASN A 58 5.27 6.20 -9.39
N PRO A 59 5.78 5.10 -9.97
CA PRO A 59 6.50 4.07 -9.22
C PRO A 59 7.79 4.60 -8.56
N PHE A 60 8.48 5.55 -9.19
CA PHE A 60 9.69 6.16 -8.62
C PHE A 60 9.37 7.01 -7.40
N GLU A 61 8.33 7.81 -7.47
CA GLU A 61 7.90 8.64 -6.34
C GLU A 61 7.33 7.79 -5.19
N ARG A 62 6.61 6.73 -5.53
CA ARG A 62 6.16 5.78 -4.54
C ARG A 62 7.34 5.09 -3.84
N PHE A 63 8.37 4.71 -4.58
CA PHE A 63 9.59 4.13 -4.04
C PHE A 63 10.29 5.11 -3.08
N ILE A 64 10.49 6.35 -3.51
CA ILE A 64 11.09 7.42 -2.70
C ILE A 64 10.25 7.65 -1.43
N SER A 65 8.93 7.74 -1.56
CA SER A 65 8.02 7.90 -0.43
C SER A 65 8.13 6.76 0.58
N ASN A 66 8.29 5.53 0.09
CA ASN A 66 8.43 4.36 0.96
C ASN A 66 9.79 4.33 1.66
N TYR A 67 10.87 4.69 0.94
CA TYR A 67 12.20 4.80 1.53
C TYR A 67 12.23 5.81 2.70
N TYR A 68 11.76 7.03 2.46
CA TYR A 68 11.73 8.05 3.51
C TYR A 68 10.81 7.66 4.68
N TYR A 69 9.70 7.02 4.39
CA TYR A 69 8.83 6.48 5.44
C TYR A 69 9.54 5.43 6.30
N SER A 70 10.35 4.58 5.69
CA SER A 70 11.09 3.52 6.38
C SER A 70 12.14 4.06 7.36
N ILE A 71 12.71 5.23 7.07
CA ILE A 71 13.76 5.86 7.91
C ILE A 71 13.22 6.97 8.84
N MET A 72 11.92 7.20 8.87
CA MET A 72 11.30 8.20 9.75
C MET A 72 11.31 7.75 11.20
N ASP A 73 11.75 8.63 12.10
CA ASP A 73 11.71 8.37 13.55
C ASP A 73 10.32 8.54 14.16
N LYS A 74 9.41 9.23 13.46
CA LYS A 74 8.02 9.47 13.86
C LYS A 74 7.05 9.10 12.74
N SER A 75 7.08 7.84 12.31
CA SER A 75 6.06 7.27 11.42
C SER A 75 5.05 6.46 12.23
N PHE A 76 4.03 5.93 11.57
CA PHE A 76 3.07 5.02 12.17
C PHE A 76 3.74 3.84 12.91
N HIS A 77 4.86 3.32 12.39
CA HIS A 77 5.61 2.24 13.03
C HIS A 77 6.46 2.72 14.22
N HIS A 78 6.86 3.98 14.24
CA HIS A 78 7.77 4.54 15.24
C HIS A 78 7.07 5.40 16.31
N SER A 79 5.83 5.78 16.07
CA SER A 79 5.08 6.60 17.02
C SER A 79 4.80 5.82 18.32
N LYS A 80 4.98 6.52 19.45
CA LYS A 80 4.61 6.01 20.78
C LYS A 80 3.20 6.42 21.19
N ASP A 81 2.49 7.13 20.31
CA ASP A 81 1.13 7.59 20.59
C ASP A 81 0.15 6.42 20.46
N GLY A 82 -0.84 6.37 21.34
CA GLY A 82 -1.64 5.19 21.66
C GLY A 82 -2.38 4.48 20.52
N ASN A 83 -2.38 5.03 19.28
CA ASN A 83 -3.02 4.44 18.11
C ASN A 83 -2.03 3.93 17.06
N ALA A 84 -0.74 4.14 17.25
CA ALA A 84 0.29 3.71 16.33
C ALA A 84 0.91 2.40 16.79
N ARG A 85 1.33 1.56 15.85
CA ARG A 85 2.13 0.37 16.16
C ARG A 85 3.45 0.82 16.74
N HIS A 86 3.78 0.32 17.92
CA HIS A 86 5.05 0.61 18.56
C HIS A 86 6.19 -0.13 17.87
N GLY A 87 7.32 0.54 17.70
CA GLY A 87 8.55 -0.03 17.18
C GLY A 87 9.02 0.61 15.88
N LYS A 88 10.18 0.18 15.43
CA LYS A 88 10.78 0.62 14.18
C LYS A 88 10.06 -0.01 12.98
N HIS A 89 10.07 0.71 11.84
CA HIS A 89 9.70 0.10 10.57
C HIS A 89 10.52 -1.20 10.36
N PRO A 90 9.94 -2.27 9.79
CA PRO A 90 10.66 -3.54 9.60
C PRO A 90 12.00 -3.41 8.87
N ASP A 91 12.10 -2.46 7.94
CA ASP A 91 13.30 -2.22 7.14
C ASP A 91 14.09 -0.97 7.58
N TYR A 92 13.82 -0.43 8.80
CA TYR A 92 14.43 0.80 9.26
C TYR A 92 15.95 0.75 9.27
N ASP A 93 16.52 -0.27 9.93
CA ASP A 93 17.97 -0.35 10.09
C ASP A 93 18.68 -0.56 8.76
N PHE A 94 18.10 -1.33 7.85
CA PHE A 94 18.61 -1.51 6.50
C PHE A 94 18.56 -0.20 5.69
N CYS A 95 17.39 0.43 5.63
CA CYS A 95 17.21 1.68 4.88
C CYS A 95 17.99 2.85 5.47
N LYS A 96 18.14 2.92 6.80
CA LYS A 96 18.89 3.99 7.48
C LYS A 96 20.39 3.93 7.19
N ASN A 97 20.92 2.72 6.99
CA ASN A 97 22.35 2.47 6.79
C ASN A 97 22.74 2.26 5.32
N THR A 98 21.78 2.38 4.39
CA THR A 98 22.00 2.12 2.96
C THR A 98 21.48 3.30 2.15
N GLU A 99 22.31 3.83 1.27
CA GLU A 99 21.87 4.89 0.36
C GLU A 99 20.78 4.39 -0.61
N ILE A 100 19.85 5.27 -0.95
CA ILE A 100 18.68 4.94 -1.77
C ILE A 100 19.05 4.30 -3.11
N ASN A 101 20.07 4.80 -3.79
CA ASN A 101 20.54 4.25 -5.07
C ASN A 101 21.09 2.83 -4.90
N HIS A 102 21.80 2.58 -3.81
CA HIS A 102 22.32 1.25 -3.52
C HIS A 102 21.21 0.25 -3.17
N ILE A 103 20.13 0.71 -2.53
CA ILE A 103 18.93 -0.13 -2.30
C ILE A 103 18.32 -0.55 -3.64
N VAL A 104 18.22 0.37 -4.61
CA VAL A 104 17.72 0.06 -5.95
C VAL A 104 18.57 -1.03 -6.62
N ASP A 105 19.89 -0.89 -6.60
CA ASP A 105 20.81 -1.88 -7.16
C ASP A 105 20.67 -3.26 -6.50
N LEU A 106 20.53 -3.28 -5.18
CA LEU A 106 20.33 -4.52 -4.42
C LEU A 106 18.99 -5.18 -4.75
N MET A 107 17.92 -4.40 -4.93
CA MET A 107 16.61 -4.92 -5.34
C MET A 107 16.67 -5.54 -6.73
N PHE A 108 17.23 -4.84 -7.71
CA PHE A 108 17.38 -5.35 -9.08
C PHE A 108 18.27 -6.60 -9.15
N SER A 109 19.28 -6.71 -8.29
CA SER A 109 20.14 -7.90 -8.22
C SER A 109 19.54 -9.04 -7.39
N GLY A 110 18.36 -8.87 -6.80
CA GLY A 110 17.72 -9.85 -5.92
C GLY A 110 18.45 -10.05 -4.57
N LYS A 111 19.34 -9.14 -4.20
CA LYS A 111 20.15 -9.21 -2.96
C LYS A 111 19.54 -8.46 -1.78
N ALA A 112 18.54 -7.61 -2.01
CA ALA A 112 17.83 -6.93 -0.93
C ALA A 112 16.65 -7.78 -0.44
N SER A 113 16.63 -8.06 0.86
CA SER A 113 15.46 -8.62 1.52
C SER A 113 14.72 -7.49 2.23
N LEU A 114 13.71 -6.93 1.57
CA LEU A 114 12.85 -5.89 2.12
C LEU A 114 11.54 -6.54 2.60
N ASN A 115 11.20 -6.32 3.86
CA ASN A 115 10.17 -7.10 4.55
C ASN A 115 8.80 -6.42 4.56
N HIS A 116 8.76 -5.11 4.33
CA HIS A 116 7.50 -4.38 4.36
C HIS A 116 6.74 -4.50 3.04
N GLN A 117 5.44 -4.76 3.14
CA GLN A 117 4.55 -4.87 1.97
C GLN A 117 4.51 -3.62 1.07
N GLY A 118 4.95 -2.46 1.56
CA GLY A 118 5.10 -1.25 0.76
C GLY A 118 6.07 -1.37 -0.41
N TRP A 119 6.96 -2.36 -0.40
CA TRP A 119 7.90 -2.64 -1.48
C TRP A 119 7.33 -3.51 -2.60
N GLN A 120 6.19 -4.17 -2.37
CA GLN A 120 5.50 -4.92 -3.42
C GLN A 120 5.11 -4.01 -4.57
N THR A 121 5.07 -4.53 -5.78
CA THR A 121 4.67 -3.75 -6.95
C THR A 121 3.19 -3.38 -6.87
N GLN A 122 2.81 -2.26 -7.47
CA GLN A 122 1.40 -1.86 -7.48
C GLN A 122 0.54 -2.86 -8.27
N SER A 123 1.11 -3.45 -9.31
CA SER A 123 0.45 -4.48 -10.11
C SER A 123 0.09 -5.72 -9.30
N ASP A 124 0.90 -6.14 -8.32
CA ASP A 124 0.60 -7.30 -7.48
C ASP A 124 -0.72 -7.15 -6.71
N TYR A 125 -1.10 -5.92 -6.42
CA TYR A 125 -2.33 -5.62 -5.70
C TYR A 125 -3.60 -5.69 -6.56
N ILE A 126 -3.48 -5.42 -7.87
CA ILE A 126 -4.63 -5.09 -8.73
C ILE A 126 -4.67 -5.81 -10.07
N THR A 127 -3.72 -6.73 -10.33
CA THR A 127 -3.73 -7.47 -11.61
C THR A 127 -3.83 -8.97 -11.41
N ASP A 128 -4.50 -9.60 -12.34
CA ASP A 128 -4.57 -11.06 -12.52
C ASP A 128 -4.08 -11.40 -13.92
N ASN A 129 -3.01 -12.20 -14.02
CA ASN A 129 -2.39 -12.57 -15.30
C ASN A 129 -2.17 -11.38 -16.25
N GLY A 130 -1.69 -10.25 -15.70
CA GLY A 130 -1.41 -9.03 -16.44
C GLY A 130 -2.64 -8.17 -16.78
N LYS A 131 -3.84 -8.57 -16.35
CA LYS A 131 -5.07 -7.80 -16.53
C LYS A 131 -5.46 -7.11 -15.24
N VAL A 132 -5.79 -5.83 -15.32
CA VAL A 132 -6.32 -5.06 -14.20
C VAL A 132 -7.69 -5.62 -13.82
N VAL A 133 -7.89 -5.90 -12.52
CA VAL A 133 -9.12 -6.49 -11.97
C VAL A 133 -10.00 -5.49 -11.20
N VAL A 134 -9.58 -4.24 -11.12
CA VAL A 134 -10.38 -3.15 -10.55
C VAL A 134 -11.14 -2.43 -11.65
N ASP A 135 -12.28 -1.82 -11.29
CA ASP A 135 -13.13 -1.11 -12.25
C ASP A 135 -12.59 0.29 -12.55
N GLU A 136 -11.84 0.88 -11.62
CA GLU A 136 -11.27 2.23 -11.79
C GLU A 136 -9.91 2.35 -11.12
N LEU A 137 -8.95 2.91 -11.87
CA LEU A 137 -7.65 3.34 -11.37
C LEU A 137 -7.61 4.87 -11.29
N ILE A 138 -7.33 5.37 -10.10
CA ILE A 138 -7.15 6.78 -9.83
C ILE A 138 -5.64 7.04 -9.74
N GLN A 139 -5.13 7.90 -10.59
CA GLN A 139 -3.72 8.30 -10.52
C GLN A 139 -3.59 9.53 -9.64
N ILE A 140 -2.66 9.48 -8.68
CA ILE A 140 -2.28 10.69 -7.94
C ILE A 140 -1.57 11.61 -8.93
N ALA A 141 -2.11 12.81 -9.12
CA ALA A 141 -1.39 13.90 -9.78
C ALA A 141 -0.34 14.48 -8.82
N ASP A 142 0.81 14.77 -9.34
CA ASP A 142 1.90 15.44 -8.62
C ASP A 142 1.65 16.93 -8.52
#